data_28b4cceab4799cee19f4d8bd413e0fb3
#
_entry.id   28b4cceab4799cee19f4d8bd413e0fb3
#
_cell.length_a   1.000
_cell.length_b   1.000
_cell.length_c   1.000
_cell.angle_alpha   90.00
_cell.angle_beta   90.00
_cell.angle_gamma   90.00
#
_symmetry.space_group_name_H-M   'P 1'
#
loop_
_entity.id
_entity.type
_entity.pdbx_description
1 polymer ?
#
loop_
_entity_poly.entity_id
_entity_poly.type
_entity_poly.pdbx_seq_one_letter_code
_entity_poly.pdbx_strand_id
1 'polypeptide(L)'
;MPQTKEAINHAMAAGVPIVFAINKVDKPHANPDKIKEELAAMNFLVEEWGGKYQSQDISAKKGTGVHDLLEKVLLEAEMLDLKANPDRKATGSIIESSLDKGRGYVATMLVANGTLKMGDIVLAGTSYGKVKAMFNERNQRIKEAGPSEPVLILGLNGAPAAGDTFHEIDAEQEARDIANKREQLQREQGLRTQKLLTLDEVGRRLALGDFHELNVIVKGDVDGSVEALSDSLIKLSTEQVQVNVIHKGVGQISESDVTLAAASDAIIVGFQVRPSSSAGKLAEQEGVDIRKYSVIYDAIEEVKAAMEGMLAPTLKEQITATIEVREVFNITKVGLVAGAMVKTGKVKRSDKARLIRDGIVVFTGAINALKRFKDDVKEVGTNFECGISLDRKSVV
;
A
#
# COMPACT_ATOMS: atom_id res chain seq x y z
N MET A 1 2.24 6.30 16.29
CA MET A 1 2.72 5.12 15.55
C MET A 1 1.55 4.43 14.87
N PRO A 2 1.35 4.53 13.55
CA PRO A 2 0.18 3.94 12.88
C PRO A 2 0.17 2.42 12.96
N GLN A 3 1.28 1.75 12.72
CA GLN A 3 1.41 0.29 12.79
C GLN A 3 1.08 -0.31 14.15
N THR A 4 1.50 0.35 15.24
CA THR A 4 1.19 -0.12 16.59
C THR A 4 -0.31 -0.05 16.88
N LYS A 5 -0.99 1.00 16.41
CA LYS A 5 -2.45 1.12 16.53
C LYS A 5 -3.17 0.04 15.74
N GLU A 6 -2.70 -0.23 14.54
CA GLU A 6 -3.25 -1.27 13.67
C GLU A 6 -3.10 -2.65 14.33
N ALA A 7 -1.90 -2.99 14.81
CA ALA A 7 -1.64 -4.25 15.51
C ALA A 7 -2.52 -4.42 16.78
N ILE A 8 -2.68 -3.36 17.57
CA ILE A 8 -3.55 -3.37 18.75
C ILE A 8 -5.02 -3.60 18.34
N ASN A 9 -5.48 -2.92 17.30
CA ASN A 9 -6.86 -3.09 16.81
C ASN A 9 -7.12 -4.51 16.32
N HIS A 10 -6.18 -5.13 15.62
CA HIS A 10 -6.27 -6.53 15.20
C HIS A 10 -6.30 -7.48 16.40
N ALA A 11 -5.42 -7.29 17.37
CA ALA A 11 -5.41 -8.11 18.59
C ALA A 11 -6.73 -7.98 19.37
N MET A 12 -7.28 -6.78 19.49
CA MET A 12 -8.57 -6.55 20.12
C MET A 12 -9.73 -7.19 19.35
N ALA A 13 -9.73 -7.09 18.02
CA ALA A 13 -10.74 -7.72 17.18
C ALA A 13 -10.67 -9.26 17.27
N ALA A 14 -9.47 -9.82 17.42
CA ALA A 14 -9.25 -11.25 17.62
C ALA A 14 -9.51 -11.72 19.06
N GLY A 15 -9.66 -10.80 20.03
CA GLY A 15 -9.90 -11.12 21.43
C GLY A 15 -8.72 -11.83 22.13
N VAL A 16 -7.49 -11.64 21.65
CA VAL A 16 -6.29 -12.26 22.22
C VAL A 16 -5.67 -11.39 23.32
N PRO A 17 -5.00 -11.99 24.32
CA PRO A 17 -4.23 -11.25 25.32
C PRO A 17 -3.11 -10.43 24.69
N ILE A 18 -2.81 -9.28 25.27
CA ILE A 18 -1.79 -8.37 24.77
C ILE A 18 -0.75 -8.12 25.87
N VAL A 19 0.51 -8.35 25.54
CA VAL A 19 1.68 -8.00 26.36
C VAL A 19 2.51 -6.97 25.58
N PHE A 20 2.83 -5.84 26.18
CA PHE A 20 3.60 -4.78 25.55
C PHE A 20 5.09 -4.92 25.84
N ALA A 21 5.90 -5.03 24.80
CA ALA A 21 7.36 -5.01 24.88
C ALA A 21 7.91 -3.67 24.33
N ILE A 22 8.36 -2.78 25.21
CA ILE A 22 8.92 -1.48 24.83
C ILE A 22 10.41 -1.65 24.61
N ASN A 23 10.81 -1.79 23.34
CA ASN A 23 12.18 -2.14 22.97
C ASN A 23 13.07 -0.90 22.73
N LYS A 24 14.38 -1.15 22.70
CA LYS A 24 15.44 -0.17 22.44
C LYS A 24 15.64 0.85 23.56
N VAL A 25 15.40 0.46 24.82
CA VAL A 25 15.62 1.33 25.98
C VAL A 25 17.10 1.71 26.20
N ASP A 26 18.01 1.01 25.51
CA ASP A 26 19.45 1.30 25.53
C ASP A 26 19.85 2.52 24.69
N LYS A 27 18.94 3.11 23.93
CA LYS A 27 19.25 4.31 23.13
C LYS A 27 19.18 5.59 23.95
N PRO A 28 20.06 6.60 23.67
CA PRO A 28 20.14 7.84 24.46
C PRO A 28 18.86 8.67 24.53
N HIS A 29 17.97 8.51 23.55
CA HIS A 29 16.70 9.24 23.45
C HIS A 29 15.47 8.34 23.71
N ALA A 30 15.69 7.15 24.28
CA ALA A 30 14.59 6.26 24.64
C ALA A 30 13.80 6.89 25.80
N ASN A 31 12.48 6.95 25.63
CA ASN A 31 11.57 7.40 26.68
C ASN A 31 10.40 6.38 26.75
N PRO A 32 10.53 5.31 27.56
CA PRO A 32 9.49 4.32 27.77
C PRO A 32 8.20 4.92 28.34
N ASP A 33 8.31 5.86 29.28
CA ASP A 33 7.16 6.48 29.93
C ASP A 33 6.26 7.22 28.95
N LYS A 34 6.84 7.93 27.99
CA LYS A 34 6.06 8.58 26.93
C LYS A 34 5.27 7.57 26.09
N ILE A 35 5.84 6.39 25.84
CA ILE A 35 5.13 5.31 25.11
C ILE A 35 3.98 4.78 25.95
N LYS A 36 4.18 4.60 27.27
CA LYS A 36 3.15 4.18 28.21
C LYS A 36 2.02 5.23 28.30
N GLU A 37 2.34 6.52 28.27
CA GLU A 37 1.36 7.62 28.17
C GLU A 37 0.53 7.54 26.88
N GLU A 38 1.18 7.32 25.73
CA GLU A 38 0.48 7.16 24.45
C GLU A 38 -0.43 5.92 24.44
N LEU A 39 -0.01 4.80 25.08
CA LEU A 39 -0.85 3.62 25.26
C LEU A 39 -2.04 3.90 26.17
N ALA A 40 -1.82 4.59 27.28
CA ALA A 40 -2.88 5.00 28.22
C ALA A 40 -3.92 5.91 27.54
N ALA A 41 -3.46 6.85 26.67
CA ALA A 41 -4.35 7.70 25.87
C ALA A 41 -5.22 6.91 24.88
N MET A 42 -4.82 5.68 24.51
CA MET A 42 -5.59 4.75 23.69
C MET A 42 -6.43 3.75 24.51
N ASN A 43 -6.56 3.95 25.83
CA ASN A 43 -7.21 3.07 26.81
C ASN A 43 -6.48 1.74 27.10
N PHE A 44 -5.18 1.68 26.83
CA PHE A 44 -4.32 0.53 27.15
C PHE A 44 -3.40 0.87 28.33
N LEU A 45 -4.02 0.99 29.51
CA LEU A 45 -3.29 1.29 30.75
C LEU A 45 -2.47 0.07 31.18
N VAL A 46 -1.15 0.28 31.32
CA VAL A 46 -0.20 -0.76 31.74
C VAL A 46 -0.32 -1.07 33.23
N GLU A 47 0.06 -2.29 33.63
CA GLU A 47 -0.04 -2.76 35.02
C GLU A 47 0.73 -1.88 36.01
N GLU A 48 1.91 -1.40 35.63
CA GLU A 48 2.73 -0.50 36.45
C GLU A 48 1.99 0.80 36.85
N TRP A 49 1.01 1.22 36.04
CA TRP A 49 0.17 2.40 36.29
C TRP A 49 -1.24 2.04 36.78
N GLY A 50 -1.42 0.79 37.26
CA GLY A 50 -2.68 0.31 37.79
C GLY A 50 -3.67 -0.20 36.74
N GLY A 51 -3.22 -0.45 35.52
CA GLY A 51 -4.01 -1.04 34.44
C GLY A 51 -3.99 -2.56 34.45
N LYS A 52 -4.55 -3.15 33.39
CA LYS A 52 -4.65 -4.61 33.20
C LYS A 52 -3.64 -5.22 32.24
N TYR A 53 -2.93 -4.39 31.47
CA TYR A 53 -2.04 -4.88 30.42
C TYR A 53 -0.61 -5.02 30.94
N GLN A 54 -0.04 -6.20 30.74
CA GLN A 54 1.36 -6.46 31.06
C GLN A 54 2.26 -5.64 30.13
N SER A 55 3.30 -5.04 30.67
CA SER A 55 4.33 -4.33 29.90
C SER A 55 5.73 -4.59 30.44
N GLN A 56 6.72 -4.58 29.56
CA GLN A 56 8.12 -4.75 29.92
C GLN A 56 9.00 -3.86 29.05
N ASP A 57 9.86 -3.09 29.71
CA ASP A 57 10.91 -2.30 29.06
C ASP A 57 12.11 -3.18 28.76
N ILE A 58 12.52 -3.29 27.50
CA ILE A 58 13.57 -4.23 27.07
C ILE A 58 14.62 -3.57 26.16
N SER A 59 15.77 -4.20 26.12
CA SER A 59 16.74 -4.04 25.05
C SER A 59 17.06 -5.40 24.46
N ALA A 60 16.41 -5.75 23.37
CA ALA A 60 16.65 -7.02 22.68
C ALA A 60 18.12 -7.17 22.24
N LYS A 61 18.78 -6.06 21.89
CA LYS A 61 20.21 -6.05 21.52
C LYS A 61 21.13 -6.42 22.68
N LYS A 62 20.81 -5.97 23.90
CA LYS A 62 21.62 -6.23 25.11
C LYS A 62 21.10 -7.39 25.94
N GLY A 63 19.93 -7.92 25.62
CA GLY A 63 19.26 -8.95 26.40
C GLY A 63 18.61 -8.45 27.69
N THR A 64 18.63 -7.16 27.97
CA THR A 64 18.10 -6.57 29.20
C THR A 64 16.57 -6.67 29.20
N GLY A 65 15.96 -7.14 30.31
CA GLY A 65 14.51 -7.24 30.51
C GLY A 65 13.82 -8.32 29.65
N VAL A 66 14.56 -9.09 28.86
CA VAL A 66 13.97 -10.14 28.00
C VAL A 66 13.45 -11.29 28.82
N HIS A 67 14.17 -11.71 29.88
CA HIS A 67 13.72 -12.76 30.78
C HIS A 67 12.41 -12.38 31.47
N ASP A 68 12.33 -11.18 32.00
CA ASP A 68 11.13 -10.66 32.69
C ASP A 68 9.93 -10.57 31.73
N LEU A 69 10.18 -10.19 30.46
CA LEU A 69 9.14 -10.21 29.42
C LEU A 69 8.61 -11.63 29.19
N LEU A 70 9.50 -12.63 29.10
CA LEU A 70 9.11 -14.03 28.89
C LEU A 70 8.32 -14.57 30.10
N GLU A 71 8.69 -14.20 31.33
CA GLU A 71 7.91 -14.55 32.51
C GLU A 71 6.49 -13.98 32.46
N LYS A 72 6.33 -12.73 32.05
CA LYS A 72 5.00 -12.11 31.87
C LYS A 72 4.18 -12.81 30.79
N VAL A 73 4.81 -13.19 29.68
CA VAL A 73 4.14 -13.98 28.61
C VAL A 73 3.69 -15.35 29.14
N LEU A 74 4.53 -16.03 29.93
CA LEU A 74 4.17 -17.30 30.53
C LEU A 74 3.02 -17.17 31.55
N LEU A 75 3.00 -16.09 32.32
CA LEU A 75 1.91 -15.79 33.25
C LEU A 75 0.58 -15.62 32.52
N GLU A 76 0.56 -14.84 31.43
CA GLU A 76 -0.64 -14.68 30.60
C GLU A 76 -1.06 -16.01 29.95
N ALA A 77 -0.11 -16.81 29.49
CA ALA A 77 -0.40 -18.13 28.89
C ALA A 77 -0.99 -19.09 29.92
N GLU A 78 -0.51 -19.09 31.18
CA GLU A 78 -1.02 -19.91 32.25
C GLU A 78 -2.48 -19.56 32.60
N MET A 79 -2.83 -18.27 32.57
CA MET A 79 -4.20 -17.82 32.79
C MET A 79 -5.19 -18.30 31.71
N LEU A 80 -4.71 -18.61 30.52
CA LEU A 80 -5.54 -19.11 29.40
C LEU A 80 -5.88 -20.62 29.52
N ASP A 81 -5.23 -21.37 30.43
CA ASP A 81 -5.43 -22.84 30.63
C ASP A 81 -5.41 -23.62 29.30
N LEU A 82 -4.41 -23.36 28.44
CA LEU A 82 -4.28 -23.94 27.12
C LEU A 82 -4.07 -25.45 27.18
N LYS A 83 -4.89 -26.21 26.46
CA LYS A 83 -4.85 -27.68 26.43
C LYS A 83 -4.77 -28.21 25.02
N ALA A 84 -3.99 -29.24 24.78
CA ALA A 84 -3.90 -29.92 23.49
C ALA A 84 -3.80 -31.45 23.71
N ASN A 85 -4.29 -32.21 22.72
CA ASN A 85 -4.20 -33.64 22.70
C ASN A 85 -3.17 -34.10 21.65
N PRO A 86 -2.03 -34.70 22.01
CA PRO A 86 -1.05 -35.19 21.04
C PRO A 86 -1.51 -36.46 20.28
N ASP A 87 -2.43 -37.24 20.85
CA ASP A 87 -2.85 -38.55 20.31
C ASP A 87 -4.00 -38.42 19.31
N ARG A 88 -3.87 -37.51 18.36
CA ARG A 88 -4.84 -37.31 17.25
C ARG A 88 -4.12 -36.87 16.00
N LYS A 89 -4.85 -36.80 14.86
CA LYS A 89 -4.35 -36.23 13.62
C LYS A 89 -3.91 -34.79 13.81
N ALA A 90 -2.79 -34.44 13.22
CA ALA A 90 -2.20 -33.12 13.36
C ALA A 90 -3.06 -32.04 12.74
N THR A 91 -3.29 -30.98 13.49
CA THR A 91 -3.97 -29.77 13.04
C THR A 91 -3.24 -28.55 13.60
N GLY A 92 -3.29 -27.44 12.87
CA GLY A 92 -2.66 -26.20 13.31
C GLY A 92 -2.80 -25.10 12.27
N SER A 93 -1.89 -24.15 12.30
CA SER A 93 -1.93 -22.98 11.44
C SER A 93 -0.62 -22.79 10.67
N ILE A 94 -0.73 -22.24 9.49
CA ILE A 94 0.41 -21.77 8.69
C ILE A 94 0.84 -20.40 9.23
N ILE A 95 2.11 -20.27 9.59
CA ILE A 95 2.69 -19.00 10.03
C ILE A 95 3.20 -18.23 8.81
N GLU A 96 3.91 -18.92 7.93
CA GLU A 96 4.59 -18.32 6.78
C GLU A 96 4.79 -19.38 5.69
N SER A 97 4.79 -18.95 4.44
CA SER A 97 5.19 -19.79 3.32
C SER A 97 6.09 -19.02 2.36
N SER A 98 7.05 -19.74 1.77
CA SER A 98 8.02 -19.18 0.83
C SER A 98 8.39 -20.18 -0.25
N LEU A 99 8.99 -19.70 -1.33
CA LEU A 99 9.53 -20.54 -2.38
C LEU A 99 11.07 -20.51 -2.33
N ASP A 100 11.66 -21.59 -1.84
CA ASP A 100 13.12 -21.77 -1.84
C ASP A 100 13.60 -22.34 -3.17
N LYS A 101 14.68 -21.78 -3.74
CA LYS A 101 15.23 -22.18 -5.07
C LYS A 101 15.69 -23.63 -5.13
N GLY A 102 16.09 -24.22 -4.00
CA GLY A 102 16.63 -25.59 -3.93
C GLY A 102 15.66 -26.61 -3.35
N ARG A 103 14.79 -26.16 -2.45
CA ARG A 103 13.90 -27.02 -1.67
C ARG A 103 12.45 -27.00 -2.16
N GLY A 104 12.07 -26.06 -3.04
CA GLY A 104 10.71 -25.86 -3.50
C GLY A 104 9.87 -25.06 -2.49
N TYR A 105 8.58 -25.35 -2.42
CA TYR A 105 7.70 -24.69 -1.45
C TYR A 105 8.03 -25.13 -0.03
N VAL A 106 8.21 -24.15 0.83
CA VAL A 106 8.56 -24.29 2.24
C VAL A 106 7.49 -23.60 3.06
N ALA A 107 6.92 -24.27 4.05
CA ALA A 107 5.93 -23.67 4.95
C ALA A 107 6.34 -23.84 6.40
N THR A 108 6.25 -22.77 7.19
CA THR A 108 6.37 -22.80 8.63
C THR A 108 4.99 -23.00 9.24
N MET A 109 4.83 -24.09 9.96
CA MET A 109 3.56 -24.47 10.59
C MET A 109 3.70 -24.45 12.11
N LEU A 110 2.63 -24.08 12.80
CA LEU A 110 2.49 -24.24 14.24
C LEU A 110 1.46 -25.34 14.49
N VAL A 111 1.90 -26.45 15.09
CA VAL A 111 1.00 -27.54 15.45
C VAL A 111 0.17 -27.11 16.66
N ALA A 112 -1.15 -27.13 16.54
CA ALA A 112 -2.06 -26.79 17.65
C ALA A 112 -2.53 -28.04 18.40
N ASN A 113 -2.81 -29.12 17.67
CA ASN A 113 -3.23 -30.41 18.22
C ASN A 113 -2.68 -31.54 17.36
N GLY A 114 -2.57 -32.74 17.96
CA GLY A 114 -2.04 -33.92 17.31
C GLY A 114 -0.53 -33.91 17.22
N THR A 115 0.03 -34.90 16.56
CA THR A 115 1.47 -35.02 16.31
C THR A 115 1.71 -35.24 14.84
N LEU A 116 2.33 -34.23 14.20
CA LEU A 116 2.69 -34.30 12.79
C LEU A 116 3.97 -35.12 12.61
N LYS A 117 3.95 -36.09 11.69
CA LYS A 117 5.08 -36.95 11.41
C LYS A 117 5.58 -36.82 9.99
N MET A 118 6.84 -37.14 9.77
CA MET A 118 7.43 -37.23 8.47
C MET A 118 6.75 -38.34 7.65
N GLY A 119 6.20 -37.97 6.48
CA GLY A 119 5.45 -38.90 5.64
C GLY A 119 3.94 -38.67 5.64
N ASP A 120 3.42 -37.90 6.59
CA ASP A 120 2.00 -37.58 6.66
C ASP A 120 1.60 -36.71 5.48
N ILE A 121 0.32 -36.77 5.12
CA ILE A 121 -0.26 -35.95 4.07
C ILE A 121 -0.95 -34.78 4.72
N VAL A 122 -0.56 -33.58 4.34
CA VAL A 122 -1.08 -32.33 4.89
C VAL A 122 -1.85 -31.57 3.81
N LEU A 123 -3.00 -31.03 4.20
CA LEU A 123 -3.80 -30.09 3.42
C LEU A 123 -3.86 -28.77 4.16
N ALA A 124 -3.41 -27.69 3.53
CA ALA A 124 -3.42 -26.31 4.04
C ALA A 124 -4.00 -25.37 3.00
N GLY A 125 -5.14 -24.73 3.30
CA GLY A 125 -5.84 -23.91 2.32
C GLY A 125 -6.19 -24.70 1.05
N THR A 126 -5.64 -24.27 -0.09
CA THR A 126 -5.71 -24.93 -1.40
C THR A 126 -4.46 -25.77 -1.73
N SER A 127 -3.45 -25.76 -0.86
CA SER A 127 -2.20 -26.49 -1.05
C SER A 127 -2.22 -27.79 -0.27
N TYR A 128 -1.69 -28.86 -0.84
CA TYR A 128 -1.57 -30.16 -0.19
C TYR A 128 -0.22 -30.79 -0.54
N GLY A 129 0.15 -31.81 0.21
CA GLY A 129 1.32 -32.60 -0.12
C GLY A 129 1.76 -33.53 1.01
N LYS A 130 2.69 -34.43 0.65
CA LYS A 130 3.31 -35.32 1.62
C LYS A 130 4.52 -34.68 2.26
N VAL A 131 4.58 -34.67 3.57
CA VAL A 131 5.71 -34.13 4.35
C VAL A 131 6.97 -34.93 4.04
N LYS A 132 7.87 -34.36 3.23
CA LYS A 132 9.14 -34.99 2.81
C LYS A 132 10.24 -34.79 3.85
N ALA A 133 10.26 -33.64 4.50
CA ALA A 133 11.20 -33.31 5.56
C ALA A 133 10.60 -32.27 6.49
N MET A 134 11.01 -32.33 7.76
CA MET A 134 10.66 -31.36 8.79
C MET A 134 11.92 -30.84 9.47
N PHE A 135 11.91 -29.56 9.83
CA PHE A 135 13.01 -28.91 10.54
C PHE A 135 12.46 -28.06 11.68
N ASN A 136 13.20 -28.06 12.79
CA ASN A 136 12.90 -27.19 13.92
C ASN A 136 13.40 -25.74 13.69
N GLU A 137 13.20 -24.88 14.68
CA GLU A 137 13.63 -23.47 14.67
C GLU A 137 15.15 -23.27 14.52
N ARG A 138 15.94 -24.33 14.81
CA ARG A 138 17.41 -24.37 14.66
C ARG A 138 17.85 -24.97 13.32
N ASN A 139 16.89 -25.18 12.39
CA ASN A 139 17.11 -25.82 11.09
C ASN A 139 17.69 -27.26 11.20
N GLN A 140 17.41 -27.96 12.31
CA GLN A 140 17.77 -29.37 12.52
C GLN A 140 16.60 -30.24 12.05
N ARG A 141 16.91 -31.33 11.37
CA ARG A 141 15.89 -32.26 10.88
C ARG A 141 15.25 -33.02 12.04
N ILE A 142 13.94 -33.01 12.09
CA ILE A 142 13.12 -33.73 13.06
C ILE A 142 12.22 -34.74 12.37
N LYS A 143 11.72 -35.74 13.10
CA LYS A 143 10.84 -36.79 12.56
C LYS A 143 9.37 -36.55 12.89
N GLU A 144 9.11 -35.90 14.01
CA GLU A 144 7.78 -35.59 14.52
C GLU A 144 7.77 -34.23 15.20
N ALA A 145 6.60 -33.59 15.22
CA ALA A 145 6.34 -32.33 15.91
C ALA A 145 5.02 -32.45 16.67
N GLY A 146 5.04 -32.21 17.96
CA GLY A 146 3.87 -32.25 18.86
C GLY A 146 3.15 -30.89 18.93
N PRO A 147 2.12 -30.80 19.80
CA PRO A 147 1.40 -29.57 20.06
C PRO A 147 2.31 -28.44 20.54
N SER A 148 2.03 -27.20 20.07
CA SER A 148 2.80 -25.98 20.33
C SER A 148 4.20 -25.93 19.72
N GLU A 149 4.58 -26.92 18.91
CA GLU A 149 5.87 -26.93 18.23
C GLU A 149 5.77 -26.25 16.85
N PRO A 150 6.60 -25.21 16.58
CA PRO A 150 6.76 -24.66 15.25
C PRO A 150 7.63 -25.60 14.42
N VAL A 151 7.22 -25.88 13.20
CA VAL A 151 7.93 -26.77 12.29
C VAL A 151 7.95 -26.23 10.88
N LEU A 152 9.13 -26.24 10.27
CA LEU A 152 9.31 -25.93 8.87
C LEU A 152 9.19 -27.23 8.07
N ILE A 153 8.25 -27.29 7.13
CA ILE A 153 8.01 -28.47 6.31
C ILE A 153 8.36 -28.26 4.84
N LEU A 154 8.71 -29.36 4.19
CA LEU A 154 8.91 -29.46 2.75
C LEU A 154 7.98 -30.51 2.17
N GLY A 155 7.44 -30.26 0.98
CA GLY A 155 6.71 -31.27 0.23
C GLY A 155 5.32 -30.85 -0.23
N LEU A 156 4.88 -29.63 0.08
CA LEU A 156 3.64 -29.07 -0.46
C LEU A 156 3.76 -28.79 -1.94
N ASN A 157 2.65 -28.83 -2.65
CA ASN A 157 2.55 -28.53 -4.08
C ASN A 157 2.41 -27.04 -4.40
N GLY A 158 2.19 -26.21 -3.38
CA GLY A 158 2.03 -24.76 -3.49
C GLY A 158 2.41 -24.05 -2.19
N ALA A 159 2.32 -22.72 -2.18
CA ALA A 159 2.49 -21.90 -1.00
C ALA A 159 1.10 -21.65 -0.37
N PRO A 160 0.77 -22.25 0.79
CA PRO A 160 -0.45 -21.90 1.51
C PRO A 160 -0.36 -20.47 2.05
N ALA A 161 -1.50 -19.82 2.22
CA ALA A 161 -1.54 -18.48 2.79
C ALA A 161 -1.20 -18.49 4.29
N ALA A 162 -0.57 -17.42 4.77
CA ALA A 162 -0.35 -17.22 6.19
C ALA A 162 -1.72 -17.13 6.91
N GLY A 163 -1.87 -17.82 8.05
CA GLY A 163 -3.16 -17.92 8.75
C GLY A 163 -4.05 -19.09 8.31
N ASP A 164 -3.75 -19.76 7.20
CA ASP A 164 -4.48 -20.97 6.81
C ASP A 164 -4.38 -22.05 7.87
N THR A 165 -5.48 -22.76 8.10
CA THR A 165 -5.47 -23.96 8.93
C THR A 165 -4.99 -25.15 8.12
N PHE A 166 -4.12 -25.96 8.70
CA PHE A 166 -3.74 -27.25 8.13
C PHE A 166 -4.37 -28.42 8.86
N HIS A 167 -4.59 -29.48 8.10
CA HIS A 167 -5.11 -30.75 8.60
C HIS A 167 -4.32 -31.91 8.01
N GLU A 168 -4.01 -32.91 8.85
CA GLU A 168 -3.53 -34.21 8.40
C GLU A 168 -4.68 -35.01 7.79
N ILE A 169 -4.46 -35.58 6.61
CA ILE A 169 -5.42 -36.37 5.82
C ILE A 169 -4.83 -37.77 5.59
N ASP A 170 -5.67 -38.81 5.56
CA ASP A 170 -5.21 -40.20 5.40
C ASP A 170 -4.74 -40.50 3.97
N ALA A 171 -5.39 -39.90 2.97
CA ALA A 171 -5.14 -40.22 1.57
C ALA A 171 -4.80 -38.95 0.75
N GLU A 172 -3.77 -39.03 -0.06
CA GLU A 172 -3.37 -37.92 -0.95
C GLU A 172 -4.45 -37.56 -1.97
N GLN A 173 -5.21 -38.57 -2.43
CA GLN A 173 -6.32 -38.34 -3.36
C GLN A 173 -7.42 -37.49 -2.72
N GLU A 174 -7.76 -37.77 -1.47
CA GLU A 174 -8.74 -37.00 -0.72
C GLU A 174 -8.29 -35.54 -0.51
N ALA A 175 -7.02 -35.35 -0.12
CA ALA A 175 -6.43 -34.03 0.03
C ALA A 175 -6.48 -33.22 -1.27
N ARG A 176 -6.18 -33.87 -2.41
CA ARG A 176 -6.26 -33.28 -3.76
C ARG A 176 -7.68 -32.87 -4.14
N ASP A 177 -8.66 -33.73 -3.90
CA ASP A 177 -10.05 -33.47 -4.25
C ASP A 177 -10.62 -32.29 -3.44
N ILE A 178 -10.28 -32.21 -2.15
CA ILE A 178 -10.64 -31.09 -1.28
C ILE A 178 -9.96 -29.79 -1.75
N ALA A 179 -8.66 -29.85 -2.05
CA ALA A 179 -7.90 -28.69 -2.53
C ALA A 179 -8.49 -28.12 -3.83
N ASN A 180 -8.76 -28.98 -4.81
CA ASN A 180 -9.38 -28.59 -6.08
C ASN A 180 -10.76 -27.94 -5.87
N LYS A 181 -11.56 -28.48 -4.97
CA LYS A 181 -12.87 -27.93 -4.66
C LYS A 181 -12.81 -26.58 -3.97
N ARG A 182 -11.84 -26.37 -3.07
CA ARG A 182 -11.58 -25.08 -2.44
C ARG A 182 -11.11 -24.05 -3.46
N GLU A 183 -10.21 -24.43 -4.36
CA GLU A 183 -9.72 -23.56 -5.44
C GLU A 183 -10.86 -23.12 -6.37
N GLN A 184 -11.75 -24.05 -6.75
CA GLN A 184 -12.92 -23.71 -7.55
C GLN A 184 -13.83 -22.71 -6.83
N LEU A 185 -14.11 -22.93 -5.53
CA LEU A 185 -14.93 -22.02 -4.72
C LEU A 185 -14.30 -20.63 -4.60
N GLN A 186 -12.98 -20.56 -4.42
CA GLN A 186 -12.28 -19.28 -4.39
C GLN A 186 -12.38 -18.53 -5.72
N ARG A 187 -12.24 -19.23 -6.85
CA ARG A 187 -12.43 -18.64 -8.18
C ARG A 187 -13.86 -18.13 -8.38
N GLU A 188 -14.87 -18.91 -7.99
CA GLU A 188 -16.28 -18.49 -8.07
C GLU A 188 -16.57 -17.28 -7.18
N GLN A 189 -16.04 -17.26 -5.97
CA GLN A 189 -16.17 -16.11 -5.06
C GLN A 189 -15.44 -14.87 -5.61
N GLY A 190 -14.23 -15.02 -6.15
CA GLY A 190 -13.48 -13.95 -6.80
C GLY A 190 -14.26 -13.34 -7.97
N LEU A 191 -14.88 -14.16 -8.81
CA LEU A 191 -15.72 -13.68 -9.91
C LEU A 191 -16.98 -12.94 -9.42
N ARG A 192 -17.58 -13.36 -8.29
CA ARG A 192 -18.75 -12.68 -7.70
C ARG A 192 -18.39 -11.38 -6.97
N THR A 193 -17.20 -11.30 -6.38
CA THR A 193 -16.70 -10.12 -5.68
C THR A 193 -16.11 -9.08 -6.62
N GLN A 194 -15.68 -9.44 -7.81
CA GLN A 194 -15.42 -8.45 -8.86
C GLN A 194 -16.76 -7.79 -9.18
N LYS A 195 -16.98 -6.61 -8.61
CA LYS A 195 -18.09 -5.75 -9.02
C LYS A 195 -18.01 -5.58 -10.53
N LEU A 196 -18.93 -6.24 -11.25
CA LEU A 196 -19.16 -5.88 -12.64
C LEU A 196 -19.44 -4.38 -12.64
N LEU A 197 -18.55 -3.62 -13.23
CA LEU A 197 -18.74 -2.19 -13.45
C LEU A 197 -20.12 -2.02 -14.09
N THR A 198 -21.06 -1.45 -13.36
CA THR A 198 -22.38 -1.16 -13.91
C THR A 198 -22.22 -0.08 -14.98
N LEU A 199 -23.06 -0.08 -16.01
CA LEU A 199 -23.04 0.95 -17.07
C LEU A 199 -23.15 2.35 -16.49
N ASP A 200 -23.85 2.51 -15.36
CA ASP A 200 -23.95 3.77 -14.62
C ASP A 200 -22.60 4.20 -14.01
N GLU A 201 -21.81 3.26 -13.53
CA GLU A 201 -20.50 3.51 -12.96
C GLU A 201 -19.47 3.82 -14.06
N VAL A 202 -19.56 3.16 -15.21
CA VAL A 202 -18.80 3.49 -16.42
C VAL A 202 -19.21 4.88 -16.94
N GLY A 203 -20.49 5.21 -16.98
CA GLY A 203 -20.98 6.52 -17.36
C GLY A 203 -20.50 7.63 -16.41
N ARG A 204 -20.48 7.36 -15.11
CA ARG A 204 -19.97 8.28 -14.08
C ARG A 204 -18.46 8.49 -14.19
N ARG A 205 -17.69 7.43 -14.47
CA ARG A 205 -16.23 7.50 -14.71
C ARG A 205 -15.90 8.28 -15.99
N LEU A 206 -16.65 8.04 -17.08
CA LEU A 206 -16.52 8.80 -18.33
C LEU A 206 -16.89 10.28 -18.16
N ALA A 207 -17.84 10.61 -17.29
CA ALA A 207 -18.24 11.99 -17.01
C ALA A 207 -17.20 12.75 -16.17
N LEU A 208 -16.36 12.06 -15.38
CA LEU A 208 -15.25 12.64 -14.60
C LEU A 208 -14.03 12.99 -15.46
N GLY A 209 -13.94 12.49 -16.71
CA GLY A 209 -12.99 12.93 -17.74
C GLY A 209 -11.56 12.43 -17.62
N ASP A 210 -11.02 12.22 -16.42
CA ASP A 210 -9.63 11.84 -16.17
C ASP A 210 -9.55 10.66 -15.17
N PHE A 211 -10.08 9.49 -15.57
CA PHE A 211 -9.94 8.28 -14.78
C PHE A 211 -8.78 7.44 -15.32
N HIS A 212 -7.81 7.13 -14.45
CA HIS A 212 -6.66 6.30 -14.76
C HIS A 212 -6.66 5.04 -13.94
N GLU A 213 -6.21 3.93 -14.53
CA GLU A 213 -5.96 2.67 -13.83
C GLU A 213 -4.46 2.39 -13.80
N LEU A 214 -3.94 2.10 -12.61
CA LEU A 214 -2.57 1.64 -12.42
C LEU A 214 -2.62 0.15 -12.09
N ASN A 215 -2.27 -0.66 -13.07
CA ASN A 215 -2.22 -2.09 -12.93
C ASN A 215 -0.87 -2.52 -12.35
N VAL A 216 -0.89 -3.38 -11.33
CA VAL A 216 0.31 -3.80 -10.61
C VAL A 216 0.33 -5.31 -10.47
N ILE A 217 1.50 -5.92 -10.69
CA ILE A 217 1.81 -7.30 -10.33
C ILE A 217 2.76 -7.27 -9.14
N VAL A 218 2.40 -7.94 -8.05
CA VAL A 218 3.21 -7.95 -6.82
C VAL A 218 3.89 -9.30 -6.65
N LYS A 219 5.22 -9.29 -6.50
CA LYS A 219 6.02 -10.50 -6.22
C LYS A 219 6.88 -10.26 -4.98
N GLY A 220 6.91 -11.23 -4.08
CA GLY A 220 7.70 -11.15 -2.85
C GLY A 220 8.41 -12.44 -2.49
N ASP A 221 9.24 -12.37 -1.48
CA ASP A 221 9.96 -13.52 -0.94
C ASP A 221 9.05 -14.43 -0.11
N VAL A 222 8.11 -13.84 0.62
CA VAL A 222 7.14 -14.53 1.48
C VAL A 222 5.71 -14.04 1.25
N ASP A 223 4.73 -14.89 1.50
CA ASP A 223 3.32 -14.60 1.24
C ASP A 223 2.81 -13.40 2.05
N GLY A 224 3.12 -13.32 3.33
CA GLY A 224 2.70 -12.19 4.18
C GLY A 224 3.22 -10.83 3.71
N SER A 225 4.44 -10.77 3.13
CA SER A 225 4.99 -9.54 2.54
C SER A 225 4.22 -9.13 1.28
N VAL A 226 3.86 -10.10 0.44
CA VAL A 226 3.07 -9.87 -0.79
C VAL A 226 1.68 -9.36 -0.45
N GLU A 227 1.03 -9.96 0.55
CA GLU A 227 -0.29 -9.56 1.00
C GLU A 227 -0.28 -8.14 1.59
N ALA A 228 0.61 -7.87 2.55
CA ALA A 228 0.73 -6.55 3.18
C ALA A 228 1.02 -5.43 2.16
N LEU A 229 1.89 -5.69 1.20
CA LEU A 229 2.20 -4.73 0.13
C LEU A 229 1.00 -4.53 -0.79
N SER A 230 0.33 -5.61 -1.23
CA SER A 230 -0.85 -5.54 -2.09
C SER A 230 -1.96 -4.73 -1.44
N ASP A 231 -2.28 -4.98 -0.17
CA ASP A 231 -3.31 -4.26 0.57
C ASP A 231 -2.97 -2.78 0.76
N SER A 232 -1.68 -2.49 1.01
CA SER A 232 -1.20 -1.12 1.13
C SER A 232 -1.32 -0.36 -0.20
N LEU A 233 -1.01 -1.00 -1.33
CA LEU A 233 -1.14 -0.41 -2.66
C LEU A 233 -2.60 -0.18 -3.05
N ILE A 234 -3.50 -1.12 -2.77
CA ILE A 234 -4.94 -0.98 -3.04
C ILE A 234 -5.53 0.19 -2.23
N LYS A 235 -5.09 0.40 -0.99
CA LYS A 235 -5.53 1.52 -0.13
C LYS A 235 -5.11 2.90 -0.66
N LEU A 236 -4.13 2.98 -1.57
CA LEU A 236 -3.74 4.23 -2.22
C LEU A 236 -4.74 4.71 -3.27
N SER A 237 -5.65 3.85 -3.73
CA SER A 237 -6.64 4.19 -4.75
C SER A 237 -7.42 5.46 -4.39
N THR A 238 -7.57 6.35 -5.37
CA THR A 238 -8.33 7.59 -5.30
C THR A 238 -9.50 7.54 -6.28
N GLU A 239 -10.36 8.55 -6.27
CA GLU A 239 -11.47 8.65 -7.24
C GLU A 239 -10.97 8.82 -8.69
N GLN A 240 -9.78 9.36 -8.90
CA GLN A 240 -9.20 9.64 -10.22
C GLN A 240 -8.24 8.56 -10.69
N VAL A 241 -7.51 7.90 -9.75
CA VAL A 241 -6.55 6.83 -10.07
C VAL A 241 -6.86 5.61 -9.23
N GLN A 242 -7.19 4.50 -9.87
CA GLN A 242 -7.42 3.22 -9.20
C GLN A 242 -6.19 2.32 -9.35
N VAL A 243 -5.71 1.77 -8.23
CA VAL A 243 -4.66 0.76 -8.21
C VAL A 243 -5.29 -0.62 -8.24
N ASN A 244 -4.99 -1.40 -9.27
CA ASN A 244 -5.48 -2.77 -9.45
C ASN A 244 -4.33 -3.76 -9.31
N VAL A 245 -4.35 -4.63 -8.30
CA VAL A 245 -3.42 -5.74 -8.20
C VAL A 245 -3.94 -6.90 -9.03
N ILE A 246 -3.36 -7.09 -10.23
CA ILE A 246 -3.79 -8.12 -11.19
C ILE A 246 -3.34 -9.50 -10.75
N HIS A 247 -2.11 -9.59 -10.27
CA HIS A 247 -1.53 -10.86 -9.81
C HIS A 247 -0.61 -10.63 -8.63
N LYS A 248 -0.67 -11.57 -7.70
CA LYS A 248 0.23 -11.62 -6.55
C LYS A 248 0.84 -13.02 -6.44
N GLY A 249 2.10 -13.10 -6.05
CA GLY A 249 2.75 -14.41 -5.92
C GLY A 249 4.08 -14.36 -5.21
N VAL A 250 4.46 -15.52 -4.68
CA VAL A 250 5.71 -15.72 -3.94
C VAL A 250 6.80 -16.22 -4.87
N GLY A 251 8.02 -15.75 -4.65
CA GLY A 251 9.22 -16.18 -5.34
C GLY A 251 9.73 -15.20 -6.39
N GLN A 252 10.70 -15.65 -7.18
CA GLN A 252 11.39 -14.87 -8.20
C GLN A 252 10.43 -14.45 -9.33
N ILE A 253 10.60 -13.23 -9.86
CA ILE A 253 9.85 -12.76 -11.03
C ILE A 253 10.22 -13.62 -12.23
N SER A 254 9.21 -14.25 -12.85
CA SER A 254 9.32 -15.18 -13.99
C SER A 254 8.98 -14.51 -15.32
N GLU A 255 9.26 -15.20 -16.42
CA GLU A 255 8.84 -14.76 -17.76
C GLU A 255 7.33 -14.65 -17.90
N SER A 256 6.58 -15.57 -17.24
CA SER A 256 5.11 -15.54 -17.24
C SER A 256 4.57 -14.27 -16.58
N ASP A 257 5.22 -13.79 -15.50
CA ASP A 257 4.83 -12.54 -14.83
C ASP A 257 5.06 -11.34 -15.76
N VAL A 258 6.16 -11.33 -16.51
CA VAL A 258 6.47 -10.28 -17.49
C VAL A 258 5.49 -10.29 -18.66
N THR A 259 5.16 -11.48 -19.19
CA THR A 259 4.17 -11.62 -20.26
C THR A 259 2.79 -11.14 -19.81
N LEU A 260 2.41 -11.46 -18.58
CA LEU A 260 1.15 -10.99 -18.00
C LEU A 260 1.15 -9.46 -17.83
N ALA A 261 2.27 -8.88 -17.37
CA ALA A 261 2.43 -7.45 -17.21
C ALA A 261 2.32 -6.72 -18.56
N ALA A 262 2.99 -7.21 -19.60
CA ALA A 262 2.91 -6.67 -20.96
C ALA A 262 1.47 -6.72 -21.50
N ALA A 263 0.75 -7.84 -21.31
CA ALA A 263 -0.62 -8.01 -21.77
C ALA A 263 -1.64 -7.13 -21.03
N SER A 264 -1.32 -6.70 -19.81
CA SER A 264 -2.22 -5.96 -18.92
C SER A 264 -1.81 -4.49 -18.72
N ASP A 265 -0.79 -4.03 -19.40
CA ASP A 265 -0.17 -2.72 -19.19
C ASP A 265 0.13 -2.46 -17.70
N ALA A 266 0.77 -3.44 -17.07
CA ALA A 266 1.02 -3.46 -15.63
C ALA A 266 2.49 -3.27 -15.31
N ILE A 267 2.78 -2.63 -14.18
CA ILE A 267 4.12 -2.59 -13.59
C ILE A 267 4.34 -3.79 -12.67
N ILE A 268 5.57 -4.27 -12.58
CA ILE A 268 5.93 -5.35 -11.66
C ILE A 268 6.65 -4.77 -10.46
N VAL A 269 6.07 -4.97 -9.28
CA VAL A 269 6.64 -4.59 -7.98
C VAL A 269 7.21 -5.83 -7.31
N GLY A 270 8.54 -5.91 -7.24
CA GLY A 270 9.27 -6.97 -6.57
C GLY A 270 9.72 -6.56 -5.16
N PHE A 271 9.24 -7.25 -4.13
CA PHE A 271 9.66 -7.03 -2.74
C PHE A 271 10.64 -8.12 -2.32
N GLN A 272 11.89 -7.73 -2.01
CA GLN A 272 13.01 -8.62 -1.64
C GLN A 272 13.34 -9.69 -2.71
N VAL A 273 12.77 -9.60 -3.90
CA VAL A 273 12.99 -10.55 -5.00
C VAL A 273 13.62 -9.87 -6.22
N ARG A 274 14.20 -10.68 -7.10
CA ARG A 274 14.81 -10.22 -8.35
C ARG A 274 14.23 -11.00 -9.53
N PRO A 275 14.18 -10.40 -10.72
CA PRO A 275 13.81 -11.14 -11.93
C PRO A 275 14.83 -12.22 -12.24
N SER A 276 14.38 -13.31 -12.88
CA SER A 276 15.27 -14.26 -13.53
C SER A 276 16.02 -13.58 -14.66
N SER A 277 17.15 -14.13 -15.09
CA SER A 277 17.94 -13.55 -16.20
C SER A 277 17.13 -13.45 -17.50
N SER A 278 16.26 -14.43 -17.75
CA SER A 278 15.37 -14.46 -18.90
C SER A 278 14.21 -13.47 -18.75
N ALA A 279 13.60 -13.39 -17.57
CA ALA A 279 12.54 -12.40 -17.29
C ALA A 279 13.04 -10.95 -17.39
N GLY A 280 14.29 -10.68 -16.95
CA GLY A 280 14.87 -9.35 -17.07
C GLY A 280 15.06 -8.92 -18.53
N LYS A 281 15.56 -9.84 -19.39
CA LYS A 281 15.71 -9.58 -20.82
C LYS A 281 14.37 -9.40 -21.53
N LEU A 282 13.40 -10.23 -21.18
CA LEU A 282 12.04 -10.14 -21.72
C LEU A 282 11.38 -8.81 -21.32
N ALA A 283 11.55 -8.36 -20.09
CA ALA A 283 11.01 -7.09 -19.62
C ALA A 283 11.59 -5.89 -20.39
N GLU A 284 12.89 -5.91 -20.69
CA GLU A 284 13.53 -4.90 -21.54
C GLU A 284 12.99 -4.93 -22.98
N GLN A 285 12.71 -6.11 -23.54
CA GLN A 285 12.16 -6.26 -24.89
C GLN A 285 10.69 -5.79 -24.99
N GLU A 286 9.88 -6.15 -24.01
CA GLU A 286 8.45 -5.82 -23.95
C GLU A 286 8.18 -4.42 -23.35
N GLY A 287 9.22 -3.74 -22.84
CA GLY A 287 9.08 -2.42 -22.20
C GLY A 287 8.36 -2.44 -20.84
N VAL A 288 8.37 -3.58 -20.16
CA VAL A 288 7.74 -3.73 -18.85
C VAL A 288 8.64 -3.17 -17.75
N ASP A 289 8.10 -2.27 -16.93
CA ASP A 289 8.82 -1.69 -15.81
C ASP A 289 8.83 -2.65 -14.60
N ILE A 290 10.03 -2.99 -14.12
CA ILE A 290 10.23 -3.85 -12.94
C ILE A 290 10.89 -3.02 -11.85
N ARG A 291 10.13 -2.69 -10.80
CA ARG A 291 10.59 -1.97 -9.62
C ARG A 291 10.90 -2.94 -8.48
N LYS A 292 12.03 -2.71 -7.80
CA LYS A 292 12.52 -3.60 -6.73
C LYS A 292 12.67 -2.82 -5.44
N TYR A 293 12.05 -3.34 -4.37
CA TYR A 293 12.06 -2.69 -3.07
C TYR A 293 12.51 -3.66 -1.97
N SER A 294 13.12 -3.09 -0.95
CA SER A 294 13.49 -3.79 0.29
C SER A 294 12.73 -3.24 1.50
N VAL A 295 12.06 -2.10 1.34
CA VAL A 295 11.24 -1.44 2.35
C VAL A 295 9.87 -1.17 1.75
N ILE A 296 8.81 -1.54 2.47
CA ILE A 296 7.42 -1.40 1.98
C ILE A 296 7.07 0.08 1.75
N TYR A 297 7.54 0.97 2.62
CA TYR A 297 7.26 2.41 2.50
C TYR A 297 7.81 3.04 1.23
N ASP A 298 9.00 2.62 0.79
CA ASP A 298 9.61 3.12 -0.44
C ASP A 298 8.74 2.75 -1.65
N ALA A 299 8.18 1.53 -1.66
CA ALA A 299 7.24 1.09 -2.70
C ALA A 299 5.95 1.91 -2.70
N ILE A 300 5.40 2.19 -1.51
CA ILE A 300 4.18 2.99 -1.35
C ILE A 300 4.40 4.43 -1.82
N GLU A 301 5.51 5.05 -1.43
CA GLU A 301 5.83 6.44 -1.81
C GLU A 301 6.06 6.57 -3.32
N GLU A 302 6.77 5.62 -3.94
CA GLU A 302 7.04 5.66 -5.38
C GLU A 302 5.78 5.41 -6.21
N VAL A 303 4.93 4.45 -5.81
CA VAL A 303 3.62 4.23 -6.47
C VAL A 303 2.71 5.44 -6.31
N LYS A 304 2.69 6.07 -5.14
CA LYS A 304 1.95 7.32 -4.93
C LYS A 304 2.45 8.45 -5.81
N ALA A 305 3.77 8.62 -5.94
CA ALA A 305 4.36 9.61 -6.84
C ALA A 305 4.03 9.31 -8.32
N ALA A 306 4.00 8.03 -8.73
CA ALA A 306 3.57 7.63 -10.06
C ALA A 306 2.10 7.98 -10.31
N MET A 307 1.21 7.73 -9.35
CA MET A 307 -0.20 8.11 -9.44
C MET A 307 -0.38 9.64 -9.55
N GLU A 308 0.36 10.42 -8.77
CA GLU A 308 0.34 11.90 -8.86
C GLU A 308 0.83 12.38 -10.23
N GLY A 309 1.81 11.69 -10.84
CA GLY A 309 2.31 11.98 -12.19
C GLY A 309 1.33 11.62 -13.31
N MET A 310 0.38 10.73 -13.07
CA MET A 310 -0.70 10.38 -14.03
C MET A 310 -1.80 11.42 -14.09
N LEU A 311 -1.92 12.26 -13.06
CA LEU A 311 -2.95 13.31 -13.01
C LEU A 311 -2.57 14.49 -13.92
N ALA A 312 -3.52 15.01 -14.65
CA ALA A 312 -3.32 16.22 -15.44
C ALA A 312 -2.90 17.39 -14.52
N PRO A 313 -1.95 18.24 -14.94
CA PRO A 313 -1.50 19.35 -14.12
C PRO A 313 -2.66 20.30 -13.84
N THR A 314 -3.05 20.45 -12.60
CA THR A 314 -4.02 21.45 -12.16
C THR A 314 -3.43 22.84 -12.36
N LEU A 315 -3.99 23.61 -13.31
CA LEU A 315 -3.59 24.99 -13.53
C LEU A 315 -4.02 25.83 -12.33
N LYS A 316 -3.07 26.18 -11.48
CA LYS A 316 -3.31 27.11 -10.36
C LYS A 316 -3.18 28.54 -10.87
N GLU A 317 -4.29 29.27 -10.90
CA GLU A 317 -4.26 30.69 -11.24
C GLU A 317 -3.52 31.47 -10.17
N GLN A 318 -2.54 32.25 -10.59
CA GLN A 318 -1.80 33.15 -9.72
C GLN A 318 -2.01 34.59 -10.15
N ILE A 319 -2.44 35.44 -9.24
CA ILE A 319 -2.60 36.85 -9.50
C ILE A 319 -1.20 37.47 -9.67
N THR A 320 -0.85 37.90 -10.89
CA THR A 320 0.44 38.50 -11.22
C THR A 320 0.45 40.01 -11.01
N ALA A 321 -0.70 40.66 -11.23
CA ALA A 321 -0.85 42.09 -11.05
C ALA A 321 -2.29 42.49 -10.75
N THR A 322 -2.46 43.59 -10.03
CA THR A 322 -3.75 44.28 -9.84
C THR A 322 -3.70 45.62 -10.54
N ILE A 323 -4.70 45.88 -11.37
CA ILE A 323 -4.75 47.04 -12.27
C ILE A 323 -6.05 47.78 -12.01
N GLU A 324 -5.98 49.09 -11.87
CA GLU A 324 -7.14 49.96 -11.70
C GLU A 324 -7.41 50.69 -13.01
N VAL A 325 -8.61 50.51 -13.60
CA VAL A 325 -9.04 51.24 -14.77
C VAL A 325 -9.45 52.65 -14.33
N ARG A 326 -8.82 53.67 -14.92
CA ARG A 326 -9.10 55.10 -14.64
C ARG A 326 -10.00 55.72 -15.67
N GLU A 327 -9.76 55.40 -16.95
CA GLU A 327 -10.47 56.01 -18.07
C GLU A 327 -10.62 55.02 -19.21
N VAL A 328 -11.70 55.13 -19.99
CA VAL A 328 -11.92 54.27 -21.17
C VAL A 328 -11.94 55.13 -22.42
N PHE A 329 -11.04 54.82 -23.36
CA PHE A 329 -10.92 55.55 -24.62
C PHE A 329 -11.50 54.73 -25.77
N ASN A 330 -12.33 55.38 -26.58
CA ASN A 330 -12.82 54.80 -27.85
C ASN A 330 -11.97 55.30 -29.01
N ILE A 331 -11.11 54.42 -29.56
CA ILE A 331 -10.19 54.77 -30.64
C ILE A 331 -10.72 54.17 -31.96
N THR A 332 -11.06 55.01 -32.93
CA THR A 332 -11.74 54.68 -34.17
C THR A 332 -11.17 53.53 -35.00
N LYS A 333 -9.87 53.17 -34.80
CA LYS A 333 -9.21 52.07 -35.53
C LYS A 333 -8.85 50.88 -34.66
N VAL A 334 -8.93 50.99 -33.34
CA VAL A 334 -8.43 49.97 -32.36
C VAL A 334 -9.58 49.44 -31.51
N GLY A 335 -10.67 50.19 -31.36
CA GLY A 335 -11.76 49.87 -30.45
C GLY A 335 -11.59 50.50 -29.07
N LEU A 336 -12.19 49.88 -28.06
CA LEU A 336 -12.13 50.33 -26.66
C LEU A 336 -10.78 49.94 -26.02
N VAL A 337 -10.13 50.94 -25.46
CA VAL A 337 -8.85 50.78 -24.74
C VAL A 337 -9.04 51.33 -23.34
N ALA A 338 -8.77 50.51 -22.33
CA ALA A 338 -8.78 50.92 -20.92
C ALA A 338 -7.45 51.59 -20.56
N GLY A 339 -7.51 52.89 -20.23
CA GLY A 339 -6.42 53.60 -19.57
C GLY A 339 -6.40 53.21 -18.10
N ALA A 340 -5.37 52.53 -17.71
CA ALA A 340 -5.29 51.88 -16.41
C ALA A 340 -3.92 52.06 -15.73
N MET A 341 -3.92 51.99 -14.42
CA MET A 341 -2.70 52.07 -13.60
C MET A 341 -2.45 50.73 -12.88
N VAL A 342 -1.23 50.23 -12.99
CA VAL A 342 -0.82 49.00 -12.27
C VAL A 342 -0.59 49.37 -10.80
N LYS A 343 -1.42 48.82 -9.89
CA LYS A 343 -1.31 49.03 -8.41
C LYS A 343 -0.27 48.14 -7.78
N THR A 344 -0.30 46.86 -8.13
CA THR A 344 0.63 45.86 -7.60
C THR A 344 1.06 44.90 -8.70
N GLY A 345 2.32 44.43 -8.59
CA GLY A 345 2.85 43.42 -9.49
C GLY A 345 3.29 43.93 -10.87
N LYS A 346 3.38 43.02 -11.83
CA LYS A 346 3.72 43.32 -13.22
C LYS A 346 2.73 42.64 -14.14
N VAL A 347 2.23 43.35 -15.12
CA VAL A 347 1.36 42.84 -16.16
C VAL A 347 2.15 42.58 -17.43
N LYS A 348 1.95 41.40 -18.03
CA LYS A 348 2.54 41.02 -19.32
C LYS A 348 1.45 40.91 -20.37
N ARG A 349 1.80 41.15 -21.63
CA ARG A 349 0.87 41.01 -22.76
C ARG A 349 0.33 39.58 -22.92
N SER A 350 1.09 38.56 -22.46
CA SER A 350 0.69 37.14 -22.50
C SER A 350 -0.32 36.74 -21.43
N ASP A 351 -0.58 37.62 -20.47
CA ASP A 351 -1.41 37.31 -19.31
C ASP A 351 -2.90 37.34 -19.66
N LYS A 352 -3.71 36.64 -18.91
CA LYS A 352 -5.18 36.77 -18.96
C LYS A 352 -5.62 37.79 -17.93
N ALA A 353 -6.56 38.64 -18.29
CA ALA A 353 -7.12 39.64 -17.38
C ALA A 353 -8.55 39.27 -16.98
N ARG A 354 -8.89 39.53 -15.72
CA ARG A 354 -10.26 39.49 -15.20
C ARG A 354 -10.73 40.93 -14.97
N LEU A 355 -11.84 41.31 -15.59
CA LEU A 355 -12.51 42.55 -15.30
C LEU A 355 -13.44 42.36 -14.10
N ILE A 356 -13.18 43.08 -13.03
CA ILE A 356 -13.99 43.07 -11.81
C ILE A 356 -14.70 44.41 -11.67
N ARG A 357 -16.04 44.38 -11.50
CA ARG A 357 -16.86 45.56 -11.23
C ARG A 357 -17.70 45.24 -9.98
N ASP A 358 -17.67 46.13 -9.01
CA ASP A 358 -18.39 45.98 -7.74
C ASP A 358 -18.15 44.62 -7.02
N GLY A 359 -16.88 44.12 -7.09
CA GLY A 359 -16.48 42.84 -6.49
C GLY A 359 -16.86 41.60 -7.31
N ILE A 360 -17.54 41.74 -8.44
CA ILE A 360 -17.99 40.64 -9.32
C ILE A 360 -17.14 40.59 -10.58
N VAL A 361 -16.68 39.37 -10.95
CA VAL A 361 -15.97 39.15 -12.22
C VAL A 361 -16.97 39.22 -13.37
N VAL A 362 -16.89 40.29 -14.15
CA VAL A 362 -17.77 40.55 -15.31
C VAL A 362 -17.24 39.88 -16.58
N PHE A 363 -15.92 39.80 -16.71
CA PHE A 363 -15.29 39.22 -17.89
C PHE A 363 -13.90 38.67 -17.60
N THR A 364 -13.53 37.59 -18.30
CA THR A 364 -12.17 37.02 -18.30
C THR A 364 -11.71 36.80 -19.73
N GLY A 365 -10.60 37.40 -20.12
CA GLY A 365 -10.06 37.29 -21.47
C GLY A 365 -8.55 37.54 -21.55
N ALA A 366 -7.99 37.31 -22.76
CA ALA A 366 -6.59 37.60 -23.02
C ALA A 366 -6.36 39.10 -23.26
N ILE A 367 -5.17 39.58 -22.94
CA ILE A 367 -4.74 40.95 -23.25
C ILE A 367 -4.28 40.98 -24.71
N ASN A 368 -5.06 41.65 -25.57
CA ASN A 368 -4.74 41.79 -26.99
C ASN A 368 -3.63 42.81 -27.26
N ALA A 369 -3.69 43.96 -26.59
CA ALA A 369 -2.66 44.98 -26.68
C ALA A 369 -2.34 45.57 -25.30
N LEU A 370 -1.07 45.74 -25.05
CA LEU A 370 -0.53 46.41 -23.85
C LEU A 370 0.36 47.56 -24.36
N LYS A 371 -0.06 48.81 -24.08
CA LYS A 371 0.64 50.02 -24.55
C LYS A 371 1.03 50.91 -23.39
N ARG A 372 2.14 51.60 -23.53
CA ARG A 372 2.53 52.71 -22.65
C ARG A 372 2.70 53.95 -23.51
N PHE A 373 1.88 54.95 -23.24
CA PHE A 373 1.67 56.12 -24.16
C PHE A 373 1.22 55.64 -25.54
N LYS A 374 2.09 55.70 -26.54
CA LYS A 374 1.79 55.29 -27.94
C LYS A 374 2.51 54.01 -28.36
N ASP A 375 3.45 53.49 -27.51
CA ASP A 375 4.34 52.38 -27.82
C ASP A 375 3.80 51.05 -27.27
N ASP A 376 3.90 50.00 -28.09
CA ASP A 376 3.58 48.62 -27.65
C ASP A 376 4.71 48.13 -26.72
N VAL A 377 4.33 47.62 -25.53
CA VAL A 377 5.28 47.11 -24.52
C VAL A 377 4.96 45.67 -24.19
N LYS A 378 5.99 44.92 -23.83
CA LYS A 378 5.85 43.51 -23.46
C LYS A 378 5.38 43.34 -21.99
N GLU A 379 5.80 44.25 -21.11
CA GLU A 379 5.42 44.26 -19.70
C GLU A 379 5.35 45.68 -19.13
N VAL A 380 4.51 45.85 -18.09
CA VAL A 380 4.37 47.11 -17.36
C VAL A 380 4.40 46.80 -15.87
N GLY A 381 5.22 47.52 -15.11
CA GLY A 381 5.40 47.34 -13.65
C GLY A 381 4.48 48.22 -12.83
N THR A 382 4.61 48.09 -11.49
CA THR A 382 3.85 48.82 -10.47
C THR A 382 4.02 50.33 -10.62
N ASN A 383 2.97 51.13 -10.39
CA ASN A 383 2.89 52.60 -10.45
C ASN A 383 3.08 53.19 -11.85
N PHE A 384 3.00 52.41 -12.92
CA PHE A 384 2.99 52.91 -14.25
C PHE A 384 1.60 52.86 -14.90
N GLU A 385 1.30 53.86 -15.71
CA GLU A 385 0.09 53.88 -16.50
C GLU A 385 0.27 53.08 -17.79
N CYS A 386 -0.80 52.41 -18.22
CA CYS A 386 -0.82 51.59 -19.41
C CYS A 386 -2.20 51.63 -20.10
N GLY A 387 -2.22 51.45 -21.39
CA GLY A 387 -3.42 51.20 -22.19
C GLY A 387 -3.58 49.68 -22.41
N ILE A 388 -4.70 49.11 -21.99
CA ILE A 388 -4.99 47.69 -22.13
C ILE A 388 -6.21 47.55 -23.06
N SER A 389 -6.11 46.73 -24.10
CA SER A 389 -7.27 46.29 -24.85
C SER A 389 -7.48 44.80 -24.62
N LEU A 390 -8.71 44.42 -24.29
CA LEU A 390 -9.19 43.05 -24.19
C LEU A 390 -9.92 42.66 -25.47
N ASP A 391 -10.22 41.38 -25.64
CA ASP A 391 -10.85 40.88 -26.86
C ASP A 391 -12.17 41.57 -27.14
N ARG A 392 -12.49 41.71 -28.41
CA ARG A 392 -13.48 42.64 -29.05
C ARG A 392 -14.92 42.57 -28.52
N LYS A 393 -15.27 41.68 -27.64
CA LYS A 393 -16.66 41.44 -27.18
C LYS A 393 -16.99 41.94 -25.76
N SER A 394 -16.08 42.59 -25.06
CA SER A 394 -16.19 42.62 -23.61
C SER A 394 -16.13 43.99 -22.93
N VAL A 395 -16.34 45.07 -23.61
CA VAL A 395 -16.42 46.36 -22.94
C VAL A 395 -17.70 47.10 -23.38
N VAL A 396 -18.74 46.85 -22.63
CA VAL A 396 -19.86 47.77 -22.47
C VAL A 396 -20.02 48.06 -20.99
#